data_e12e6c13fe76c913dceb1f7abefb4e07
#
_entry.id   e12e6c13fe76c913dceb1f7abefb4e07
#
_cell.length_a   1.000
_cell.length_b   1.000
_cell.length_c   1.000
_cell.angle_alpha   90.00
_cell.angle_beta   90.00
_cell.angle_gamma   90.00
#
_symmetry.space_group_name_H-M   'P 1'
#
loop_
_entity.id
_entity.type
_entity.pdbx_description
1 polymer ?
#
loop_
_entity_poly.entity_id
_entity_poly.type
_entity_poly.pdbx_seq_one_letter_code
_entity_poly.pdbx_strand_id
1 'polypeptide(L)'
;MISREQALAFAHEWIDAWNAHDLSRVLEHYEDDFEMSSPVMIQLGESETGTLKGKDKIGTYWKNALVKYPNLHFKLIEVLSSVNTVVIYYHTINNKLSAEFFMFNEKGKVYKAIGHYN
;
A
#
# COMPACT_ATOMS: atom_id res chain seq x y z
N MET A 1 -20.41 -2.10 -3.92
CA MET A 1 -19.62 -3.12 -3.19
C MET A 1 -18.50 -3.63 -4.08
N ILE A 2 -17.32 -3.82 -3.54
CA ILE A 2 -16.18 -4.33 -4.30
C ILE A 2 -16.37 -5.84 -4.49
N SER A 3 -16.34 -6.29 -5.75
CA SER A 3 -16.45 -7.72 -6.06
C SER A 3 -15.13 -8.45 -5.79
N ARG A 4 -15.19 -9.77 -5.69
CA ARG A 4 -13.99 -10.61 -5.57
C ARG A 4 -13.04 -10.40 -6.75
N GLU A 5 -13.57 -10.29 -7.96
CA GLU A 5 -12.78 -10.05 -9.17
C GLU A 5 -12.06 -8.70 -9.13
N GLN A 6 -12.77 -7.65 -8.71
CA GLN A 6 -12.18 -6.31 -8.56
C GLN A 6 -11.08 -6.29 -7.52
N ALA A 7 -11.30 -6.95 -6.38
CA ALA A 7 -10.30 -7.04 -5.31
C ALA A 7 -9.04 -7.77 -5.77
N LEU A 8 -9.20 -8.89 -6.47
CA LEU A 8 -8.08 -9.65 -7.00
C LEU A 8 -7.29 -8.86 -8.05
N ALA A 9 -7.99 -8.20 -8.96
CA ALA A 9 -7.36 -7.38 -10.00
C ALA A 9 -6.55 -6.25 -9.37
N PHE A 10 -7.11 -5.56 -8.39
CA PHE A 10 -6.41 -4.52 -7.66
C PHE A 10 -5.15 -5.07 -6.96
N ALA A 11 -5.30 -6.18 -6.24
CA ALA A 11 -4.20 -6.77 -5.48
C ALA A 11 -3.04 -7.19 -6.38
N HIS A 12 -3.34 -7.86 -7.50
CA HIS A 12 -2.31 -8.28 -8.44
C HIS A 12 -1.59 -7.09 -9.08
N GLU A 13 -2.31 -6.06 -9.48
CA GLU A 13 -1.70 -4.85 -10.05
C GLU A 13 -0.84 -4.12 -9.01
N TRP A 14 -1.32 -4.02 -7.76
CA TRP A 14 -0.58 -3.37 -6.68
C TRP A 14 0.72 -4.12 -6.37
N ILE A 15 0.66 -5.44 -6.23
CA ILE A 15 1.84 -6.29 -6.00
C ILE A 15 2.82 -6.19 -7.18
N ASP A 16 2.32 -6.30 -8.41
CA ASP A 16 3.17 -6.24 -9.61
C ASP A 16 3.85 -4.88 -9.75
N ALA A 17 3.13 -3.79 -9.48
CA ALA A 17 3.69 -2.44 -9.55
C ALA A 17 4.80 -2.24 -8.51
N TRP A 18 4.58 -2.69 -7.27
CA TRP A 18 5.61 -2.65 -6.23
C TRP A 18 6.83 -3.49 -6.62
N ASN A 19 6.63 -4.69 -7.12
CA ASN A 19 7.72 -5.60 -7.50
C ASN A 19 8.50 -5.08 -8.71
N ALA A 20 7.85 -4.31 -9.58
CA ALA A 20 8.52 -3.61 -10.69
C ALA A 20 9.22 -2.34 -10.22
N HIS A 21 9.06 -1.95 -8.95
CA HIS A 21 9.56 -0.68 -8.40
C HIS A 21 9.03 0.54 -9.17
N ASP A 22 7.81 0.42 -9.70
CA ASP A 22 7.16 1.45 -10.52
C ASP A 22 6.18 2.25 -9.67
N LEU A 23 6.67 3.29 -9.01
CA LEU A 23 5.86 4.10 -8.09
C LEU A 23 4.74 4.86 -8.80
N SER A 24 4.91 5.23 -10.07
CA SER A 24 3.83 5.84 -10.84
C SER A 24 2.62 4.92 -10.91
N ARG A 25 2.85 3.65 -11.21
CA ARG A 25 1.78 2.65 -11.26
C ARG A 25 1.13 2.44 -9.91
N VAL A 26 1.95 2.39 -8.84
CA VAL A 26 1.41 2.23 -7.48
C VAL A 26 0.51 3.42 -7.15
N LEU A 27 1.01 4.65 -7.35
CA LEU A 27 0.31 5.87 -6.99
C LEU A 27 -0.97 6.12 -7.79
N GLU A 28 -1.09 5.57 -9.00
CA GLU A 28 -2.30 5.69 -9.81
C GLU A 28 -3.56 5.15 -9.12
N HIS A 29 -3.40 4.23 -8.17
CA HIS A 29 -4.53 3.67 -7.43
C HIS A 29 -5.08 4.58 -6.34
N TYR A 30 -4.40 5.69 -6.04
CA TYR A 30 -4.69 6.52 -4.88
C TYR A 30 -5.21 7.90 -5.25
N GLU A 31 -6.02 8.48 -4.37
CA GLU A 31 -6.40 9.89 -4.47
C GLU A 31 -5.20 10.78 -4.19
N ASP A 32 -5.22 12.01 -4.74
CA ASP A 32 -4.10 12.94 -4.59
C ASP A 32 -3.78 13.27 -3.13
N ASP A 33 -4.82 13.35 -2.30
CA ASP A 33 -4.68 13.70 -0.89
C ASP A 33 -4.86 12.50 0.05
N PHE A 34 -4.62 11.28 -0.45
CA PHE A 34 -4.82 10.10 0.38
C PHE A 34 -3.98 10.12 1.65
N GLU A 35 -4.47 9.42 2.67
CA GLU A 35 -3.79 9.30 3.95
C GLU A 35 -3.29 7.87 4.13
N MET A 36 -2.09 7.73 4.65
CA MET A 36 -1.53 6.43 4.96
C MET A 36 -0.94 6.40 6.36
N SER A 37 -1.22 5.31 7.08
CA SER A 37 -0.65 5.05 8.40
C SER A 37 0.16 3.76 8.38
N SER A 38 1.33 3.80 9.01
CA SER A 38 2.20 2.64 9.12
C SER A 38 3.20 2.84 10.26
N PRO A 39 3.43 1.82 11.10
CA PRO A 39 4.47 1.91 12.14
C PRO A 39 5.86 2.04 11.55
N VAL A 40 6.08 1.60 10.31
CA VAL A 40 7.38 1.74 9.62
C VAL A 40 7.74 3.22 9.43
N MET A 41 6.75 4.09 9.23
CA MET A 41 6.98 5.53 9.13
C MET A 41 7.62 6.10 10.41
N ILE A 42 7.21 5.61 11.56
CA ILE A 42 7.80 6.00 12.84
C ILE A 42 9.23 5.47 12.95
N GLN A 43 9.43 4.20 12.62
CA GLN A 43 10.73 3.54 12.72
C GLN A 43 11.78 4.20 11.82
N LEU A 44 11.37 4.69 10.64
CA LEU A 44 12.27 5.34 9.69
C LEU A 44 12.38 6.86 9.90
N GLY A 45 11.66 7.41 10.89
CA GLY A 45 11.70 8.84 11.18
C GLY A 45 10.97 9.70 10.15
N GLU A 46 10.10 9.12 9.33
CA GLU A 46 9.35 9.84 8.29
C GLU A 46 8.12 10.56 8.85
N SER A 47 7.60 10.10 9.97
CA SER A 47 6.43 10.69 10.65
C SER A 47 6.47 10.34 12.13
N GLU A 48 6.23 11.31 12.99
CA GLU A 48 6.16 11.08 14.44
C GLU A 48 4.91 10.30 14.85
N THR A 49 3.82 10.51 14.13
CA THR A 49 2.53 9.88 14.43
C THR A 49 2.30 8.56 13.71
N GLY A 50 3.15 8.25 12.71
CA GLY A 50 2.95 7.10 11.85
C GLY A 50 1.95 7.36 10.73
N THR A 51 1.59 8.61 10.48
CA THR A 51 0.64 8.99 9.43
C THR A 51 1.23 10.07 8.54
N LEU A 52 1.05 9.91 7.22
CA LEU A 52 1.36 10.92 6.22
C LEU A 52 0.15 11.14 5.33
N LYS A 53 0.04 12.32 4.75
CA LYS A 53 -1.05 12.67 3.85
C LYS A 53 -0.52 13.27 2.55
N GLY A 54 -1.10 12.84 1.43
CA GLY A 54 -0.82 13.35 0.10
C GLY A 54 0.20 12.54 -0.69
N LYS A 55 -0.02 12.47 -2.00
CA LYS A 55 0.86 11.72 -2.92
C LYS A 55 2.31 12.19 -2.88
N ASP A 56 2.54 13.49 -2.73
CA ASP A 56 3.91 14.03 -2.74
C ASP A 56 4.71 13.50 -1.56
N LYS A 57 4.15 13.60 -0.36
CA LYS A 57 4.85 13.16 0.86
C LYS A 57 4.98 11.64 0.91
N ILE A 58 3.90 10.93 0.60
CA ILE A 58 3.91 9.47 0.67
C ILE A 58 4.75 8.91 -0.47
N GLY A 59 4.67 9.49 -1.66
CA GLY A 59 5.51 9.10 -2.80
C GLY A 59 7.00 9.25 -2.49
N THR A 60 7.39 10.33 -1.84
CA THR A 60 8.78 10.55 -1.41
C THR A 60 9.21 9.49 -0.38
N TYR A 61 8.34 9.20 0.59
CA TYR A 61 8.58 8.15 1.57
C TYR A 61 8.78 6.77 0.89
N TRP A 62 7.92 6.42 -0.05
CA TRP A 62 8.05 5.16 -0.79
C TRP A 62 9.29 5.11 -1.67
N LYS A 63 9.64 6.24 -2.30
CA LYS A 63 10.87 6.33 -3.09
C LYS A 63 12.10 6.08 -2.22
N ASN A 64 12.14 6.68 -1.04
CA ASN A 64 13.23 6.48 -0.08
C ASN A 64 13.28 5.02 0.40
N ALA A 65 12.12 4.39 0.60
CA ALA A 65 12.05 2.98 0.96
C ALA A 65 12.64 2.07 -0.13
N LEU A 66 12.37 2.36 -1.40
CA LEU A 66 12.93 1.59 -2.51
C LEU A 66 14.45 1.78 -2.63
N VAL A 67 14.97 2.97 -2.31
CA VAL A 67 16.40 3.19 -2.26
C VAL A 67 17.04 2.38 -1.13
N LYS A 68 16.39 2.35 0.03
CA LYS A 68 16.89 1.60 1.20
C LYS A 68 16.78 0.10 0.99
N TYR A 69 15.76 -0.36 0.29
CA TYR A 69 15.49 -1.78 0.05
C TYR A 69 15.44 -2.08 -1.46
N PRO A 70 16.61 -2.05 -2.14
CA PRO A 70 16.65 -2.21 -3.60
C PRO A 70 16.18 -3.59 -4.07
N ASN A 71 16.13 -4.57 -3.18
CA ASN A 71 15.66 -5.92 -3.48
C ASN A 71 14.22 -6.16 -3.02
N LEU A 72 13.47 -5.08 -2.72
CA LEU A 72 12.09 -5.20 -2.28
C LEU A 72 11.29 -6.08 -3.25
N HIS A 73 10.64 -7.08 -2.70
CA HIS A 73 9.75 -7.97 -3.45
C HIS A 73 8.66 -8.47 -2.51
N PHE A 74 7.42 -8.24 -2.89
CA PHE A 74 6.25 -8.69 -2.13
C PHE A 74 5.71 -9.97 -2.72
N LYS A 75 5.24 -10.86 -1.86
CA LYS A 75 4.62 -12.12 -2.27
C LYS A 75 3.20 -12.17 -1.72
N LEU A 76 2.23 -12.18 -2.61
CA LEU A 76 0.81 -12.23 -2.24
C LEU A 76 0.48 -13.56 -1.57
N ILE A 77 -0.25 -13.49 -0.45
CA ILE A 77 -0.78 -14.66 0.25
C ILE A 77 -2.28 -14.76 0.05
N GLU A 78 -3.04 -13.71 0.39
CA GLU A 78 -4.49 -13.72 0.29
C GLU A 78 -5.03 -12.31 0.12
N VAL A 79 -6.23 -12.22 -0.46
CA VAL A 79 -6.96 -10.96 -0.65
C VAL A 79 -8.36 -11.13 -0.07
N LEU A 80 -8.77 -10.17 0.74
CA LEU A 80 -10.10 -10.12 1.32
C LEU A 80 -10.75 -8.81 0.91
N SER A 81 -12.07 -8.81 0.73
CA SER A 81 -12.81 -7.61 0.33
C SER A 81 -14.07 -7.44 1.14
N SER A 82 -14.56 -6.21 1.17
CA SER A 82 -15.79 -5.84 1.86
C SER A 82 -16.58 -4.86 0.99
N VAL A 83 -17.41 -4.00 1.59
CA VAL A 83 -18.24 -3.06 0.87
C VAL A 83 -17.38 -2.10 0.04
N ASN A 84 -16.43 -1.41 0.68
CA ASN A 84 -15.57 -0.44 0.03
C ASN A 84 -14.10 -0.56 0.48
N THR A 85 -13.71 -1.70 1.01
CA THR A 85 -12.36 -1.95 1.49
C THR A 85 -11.80 -3.24 0.93
N VAL A 86 -10.46 -3.28 0.82
CA VAL A 86 -9.72 -4.48 0.43
C VAL A 86 -8.60 -4.65 1.44
N VAL A 87 -8.32 -5.89 1.81
CA VAL A 87 -7.15 -6.26 2.60
C VAL A 87 -6.25 -7.14 1.74
N ILE A 88 -5.00 -6.74 1.59
CA ILE A 88 -3.98 -7.57 0.95
C ILE A 88 -3.07 -8.12 2.04
N TYR A 89 -3.01 -9.44 2.15
CA TYR A 89 -2.14 -10.15 3.07
C TYR A 89 -0.96 -10.70 2.28
N TYR A 90 0.25 -10.36 2.69
CA TYR A 90 1.42 -10.64 1.86
C TYR A 90 2.71 -10.75 2.69
N HIS A 91 3.72 -11.38 2.11
CA HIS A 91 5.09 -11.30 2.63
C HIS A 91 5.71 -10.02 2.12
N THR A 92 6.22 -9.22 3.04
CA THR A 92 6.95 -7.98 2.76
C THR A 92 8.47 -8.23 2.89
N ILE A 93 9.23 -7.17 3.03
CA ILE A 93 10.69 -7.18 3.15
C ILE A 93 11.13 -8.09 4.30
N ASN A 94 12.24 -8.81 4.12
CA ASN A 94 12.80 -9.73 5.11
C ASN A 94 11.84 -10.86 5.49
N ASN A 95 10.97 -11.23 4.57
CA ASN A 95 10.00 -12.31 4.73
C ASN A 95 9.03 -12.10 5.90
N LYS A 96 8.82 -10.85 6.32
CA LYS A 96 7.84 -10.50 7.34
C LYS A 96 6.44 -10.54 6.76
N LEU A 97 5.45 -10.72 7.63
CA LEU A 97 4.05 -10.67 7.23
C LEU A 97 3.51 -9.25 7.32
N SER A 98 2.68 -8.88 6.38
CA SER A 98 2.01 -7.59 6.34
C SER A 98 0.56 -7.77 5.89
N ALA A 99 -0.33 -6.98 6.47
CA ALA A 99 -1.70 -6.83 6.00
C ALA A 99 -1.94 -5.35 5.72
N GLU A 100 -2.24 -5.03 4.48
CA GLU A 100 -2.54 -3.65 4.09
C GLU A 100 -4.02 -3.49 3.88
N PHE A 101 -4.62 -2.52 4.58
CA PHE A 101 -6.03 -2.17 4.44
C PHE A 101 -6.14 -0.99 3.49
N PHE A 102 -7.04 -1.10 2.51
CA PHE A 102 -7.29 -0.06 1.52
C PHE A 102 -8.76 0.34 1.57
N MET A 103 -9.02 1.62 1.70
CA MET A 103 -10.37 2.18 1.68
C MET A 103 -10.58 2.94 0.39
N PHE A 104 -11.63 2.56 -0.36
CA PHE A 104 -11.90 3.10 -1.70
C PHE A 104 -13.06 4.09 -1.66
N ASN A 105 -12.94 5.17 -2.44
CA ASN A 105 -14.02 6.12 -2.63
C ASN A 105 -14.90 5.69 -3.81
N GLU A 106 -15.91 6.50 -4.13
CA GLU A 106 -16.86 6.22 -5.21
C GLU A 106 -16.22 6.18 -6.60
N LYS A 107 -15.05 6.82 -6.76
CA LYS A 107 -14.31 6.82 -8.02
C LYS A 107 -13.40 5.59 -8.18
N GLY A 108 -13.40 4.71 -7.19
CA GLY A 108 -12.53 3.53 -7.20
C GLY A 108 -11.08 3.84 -6.85
N LYS A 109 -10.82 4.97 -6.20
CA LYS A 109 -9.47 5.36 -5.74
C LYS A 109 -9.34 5.14 -4.24
N VAL A 110 -8.14 4.76 -3.82
CA VAL A 110 -7.82 4.61 -2.41
C VAL A 110 -7.66 5.99 -1.77
N TYR A 111 -8.44 6.29 -0.77
CA TYR A 111 -8.32 7.55 -0.03
C TYR A 111 -7.66 7.36 1.33
N LYS A 112 -7.58 6.14 1.82
CA LYS A 112 -6.91 5.81 3.09
C LYS A 112 -6.35 4.41 3.04
N ALA A 113 -5.13 4.24 3.53
CA ALA A 113 -4.47 2.94 3.65
C ALA A 113 -3.81 2.81 5.01
N ILE A 114 -3.80 1.60 5.55
CA ILE A 114 -3.22 1.31 6.86
C ILE A 114 -2.39 0.03 6.75
N GLY A 115 -1.08 0.16 7.02
CA GLY A 115 -0.18 -0.99 7.03
C GLY A 115 -0.10 -1.63 8.40
N HIS A 116 -0.11 -2.97 8.42
CA HIS A 116 0.00 -3.79 9.63
C HIS A 116 1.13 -4.79 9.43
N TYR A 117 1.91 -5.02 10.46
CA TYR A 117 3.08 -5.91 10.40
C TYR A 117 3.15 -6.80 11.63
N ASN A 118 3.78 -7.96 11.49
CA ASN A 118 4.05 -8.82 12.64
C ASN A 118 5.38 -8.49 13.33
#